data_30f691b8f22c77f372b0152e18004c00
#
_entry.id   30f691b8f22c77f372b0152e18004c00
#
_cell.length_a   1.000
_cell.length_b   1.000
_cell.length_c   1.000
_cell.angle_alpha   90.00
_cell.angle_beta   90.00
_cell.angle_gamma   90.00
#
_symmetry.space_group_name_H-M   'P 1'
#
loop_
_entity.id
_entity.type
_entity.pdbx_description
1 polymer ?
#
loop_
_entity_poly.entity_id
_entity_poly.type
_entity_poly.pdbx_seq_one_letter_code
_entity_poly.pdbx_strand_id
1 'polypeptide(L)'
;TPLLLMHGWPGSIVEFLHIIEKLAHPEKFGGNIEDAFDVIVPSLPGFGFSGRPSKPIGPRKMATILNKLMIENLEYENYLAQGGDWGATIANWIGYDHSKSCKAIHINCLTMRHPDGPQTKQEEEWQQRFNQDQIMQDGYRTQQATKPQTLSYGMMDSPVGIAAWIIEKMYSWSDLKDNNIESVYSKDALLANIMVYVVTKTFNTATWIYYGRREEGGRFFPKEFKKIEIPTAAAIFPSEMSEWPPRSYVDRMFNITQWTEMPRGGHFA
;
A
#
# COMPACT_ATOMS: atom_id res chain seq x y z
N THR A 1 -4.95 -10.64 18.86
CA THR A 1 -4.51 -11.13 17.53
C THR A 1 -3.51 -10.15 16.93
N PRO A 2 -2.30 -10.59 16.44
CA PRO A 2 -1.34 -9.71 15.80
C PRO A 2 -1.84 -9.21 14.45
N LEU A 3 -1.73 -7.89 14.21
CA LEU A 3 -2.14 -7.24 12.97
C LEU A 3 -1.01 -6.36 12.44
N LEU A 4 -0.48 -6.71 11.28
CA LEU A 4 0.52 -5.95 10.55
C LEU A 4 -0.18 -4.93 9.64
N LEU A 5 -0.02 -3.63 9.90
CA LEU A 5 -0.51 -2.52 9.08
C LEU A 5 0.62 -1.95 8.24
N MET A 6 0.43 -1.88 6.93
CA MET A 6 1.46 -1.48 5.98
C MET A 6 0.99 -0.29 5.14
N HIS A 7 1.71 0.83 5.30
CA HIS A 7 1.52 2.03 4.49
C HIS A 7 2.09 1.87 3.08
N GLY A 8 2.02 2.93 2.29
CA GLY A 8 2.60 3.00 0.97
C GLY A 8 3.39 4.29 0.70
N TRP A 9 3.50 4.65 -0.56
CA TRP A 9 4.12 5.88 -1.02
C TRP A 9 3.06 6.81 -1.64
N PRO A 10 3.01 8.09 -1.30
CA PRO A 10 3.94 8.88 -0.49
C PRO A 10 3.55 8.97 0.98
N GLY A 11 2.90 7.97 1.52
CA GLY A 11 2.47 7.90 2.91
C GLY A 11 3.56 7.43 3.87
N SER A 12 3.18 7.25 5.11
CA SER A 12 4.03 6.75 6.19
C SER A 12 3.18 6.15 7.31
N ILE A 13 3.80 5.76 8.41
CA ILE A 13 3.10 5.32 9.62
C ILE A 13 2.08 6.34 10.15
N VAL A 14 2.20 7.62 9.75
CA VAL A 14 1.29 8.70 10.13
C VAL A 14 -0.16 8.40 9.70
N GLU A 15 -0.35 7.67 8.60
CA GLU A 15 -1.67 7.26 8.12
C GLU A 15 -2.48 6.48 9.15
N PHE A 16 -1.82 5.71 10.01
CA PHE A 16 -2.48 4.81 10.96
C PHE A 16 -2.62 5.38 12.38
N LEU A 17 -2.00 6.53 12.70
CA LEU A 17 -1.98 7.04 14.08
C LEU A 17 -3.37 7.20 14.70
N HIS A 18 -4.36 7.54 13.88
CA HIS A 18 -5.73 7.76 14.34
C HIS A 18 -6.57 6.48 14.55
N ILE A 19 -6.10 5.32 14.04
CA ILE A 19 -6.81 4.05 14.16
C ILE A 19 -6.14 3.05 15.11
N ILE A 20 -4.85 3.24 15.43
CA ILE A 20 -4.09 2.32 16.29
C ILE A 20 -4.81 2.08 17.61
N GLU A 21 -5.21 3.16 18.31
CA GLU A 21 -5.87 3.01 19.61
C GLU A 21 -7.23 2.30 19.49
N LYS A 22 -7.97 2.56 18.42
CA LYS A 22 -9.27 1.90 18.17
C LYS A 22 -9.14 0.40 17.91
N LEU A 23 -8.07 0.00 17.25
CA LEU A 23 -7.78 -1.40 16.97
C LEU A 23 -7.19 -2.12 18.19
N ALA A 24 -6.34 -1.44 18.96
CA ALA A 24 -5.70 -2.03 20.15
C ALA A 24 -6.61 -2.03 21.39
N HIS A 25 -7.54 -1.09 21.47
CA HIS A 25 -8.43 -0.88 22.61
C HIS A 25 -9.87 -0.60 22.15
N PRO A 26 -10.51 -1.53 21.42
CA PRO A 26 -11.86 -1.30 20.88
C PRO A 26 -12.90 -1.02 21.97
N GLU A 27 -12.71 -1.53 23.18
CA GLU A 27 -13.61 -1.29 24.32
C GLU A 27 -13.73 0.18 24.71
N LYS A 28 -12.72 1.00 24.45
CA LYS A 28 -12.77 2.45 24.68
C LYS A 28 -13.67 3.18 23.68
N PHE A 29 -14.02 2.52 22.58
CA PHE A 29 -14.80 3.08 21.47
C PHE A 29 -16.12 2.35 21.22
N GLY A 30 -16.59 1.58 22.23
CA GLY A 30 -17.86 0.85 22.18
C GLY A 30 -17.80 -0.53 21.52
N GLY A 31 -16.58 -1.02 21.20
CA GLY A 31 -16.35 -2.40 20.73
C GLY A 31 -16.13 -3.39 21.88
N ASN A 32 -15.74 -4.60 21.53
CA ASN A 32 -15.43 -5.67 22.48
C ASN A 32 -13.90 -5.81 22.62
N ILE A 33 -13.39 -5.98 23.84
CA ILE A 33 -11.96 -6.25 24.10
C ILE A 33 -11.47 -7.55 23.43
N GLU A 34 -12.36 -8.51 23.21
CA GLU A 34 -12.02 -9.74 22.48
C GLU A 34 -11.66 -9.51 21.00
N ASP A 35 -12.07 -8.35 20.43
CA ASP A 35 -11.74 -7.92 19.08
C ASP A 35 -10.41 -7.13 19.00
N ALA A 36 -9.70 -6.98 20.13
CA ALA A 36 -8.45 -6.23 20.19
C ALA A 36 -7.31 -6.89 19.39
N PHE A 37 -6.50 -6.04 18.77
CA PHE A 37 -5.32 -6.45 18.04
C PHE A 37 -4.04 -5.99 18.75
N ASP A 38 -2.98 -6.80 18.63
CA ASP A 38 -1.61 -6.32 18.78
C ASP A 38 -1.22 -5.64 17.47
N VAL A 39 -1.20 -4.31 17.47
CA VAL A 39 -1.06 -3.53 16.23
C VAL A 39 0.41 -3.23 15.95
N ILE A 40 0.92 -3.76 14.86
CA ILE A 40 2.29 -3.57 14.39
C ILE A 40 2.30 -2.68 13.16
N VAL A 41 2.89 -1.50 13.25
CA VAL A 41 2.93 -0.46 12.20
C VAL A 41 4.38 -0.08 11.88
N PRO A 42 5.10 -0.90 11.13
CA PRO A 42 6.47 -0.56 10.76
C PRO A 42 6.49 0.52 9.65
N SER A 43 7.48 1.40 9.66
CA SER A 43 7.88 2.02 8.41
C SER A 43 8.38 0.93 7.45
N LEU A 44 7.99 0.97 6.19
CA LEU A 44 8.50 0.00 5.21
C LEU A 44 10.04 0.10 5.09
N PRO A 45 10.75 -0.98 4.75
CA PRO A 45 12.19 -0.93 4.52
C PRO A 45 12.58 0.19 3.55
N GLY A 46 13.46 1.09 3.97
CA GLY A 46 13.85 2.28 3.19
C GLY A 46 12.98 3.52 3.39
N PHE A 47 11.92 3.42 4.18
CA PHE A 47 11.03 4.53 4.54
C PHE A 47 11.24 4.94 6.00
N GLY A 48 11.04 6.22 6.27
CA GLY A 48 10.89 6.77 7.62
C GLY A 48 11.94 6.24 8.61
N PHE A 49 11.46 5.58 9.64
CA PHE A 49 12.30 5.14 10.77
C PHE A 49 12.92 3.75 10.59
N SER A 50 12.62 3.05 9.49
CA SER A 50 13.20 1.74 9.20
C SER A 50 14.58 1.85 8.54
N GLY A 51 15.35 0.77 8.65
CA GLY A 51 16.66 0.64 8.02
C GLY A 51 16.60 0.82 6.50
N ARG A 52 17.66 1.43 5.95
CA ARG A 52 17.80 1.63 4.51
C ARG A 52 18.45 0.41 3.88
N PRO A 53 17.86 -0.19 2.84
CA PRO A 53 18.53 -1.24 2.10
C PRO A 53 19.75 -0.68 1.38
N SER A 54 20.79 -1.50 1.21
CA SER A 54 22.03 -1.12 0.48
C SER A 54 21.82 -0.98 -1.04
N LYS A 55 20.71 -1.51 -1.56
CA LYS A 55 20.29 -1.44 -2.97
C LYS A 55 18.76 -1.48 -3.04
N PRO A 56 18.17 -1.05 -4.15
CA PRO A 56 16.72 -1.16 -4.35
C PRO A 56 16.21 -2.59 -4.14
N ILE A 57 15.13 -2.71 -3.40
CA ILE A 57 14.37 -3.96 -3.18
C ILE A 57 12.91 -3.70 -3.52
N GLY A 58 12.25 -4.73 -4.04
CA GLY A 58 10.84 -4.65 -4.40
C GLY A 58 9.89 -5.16 -3.31
N PRO A 59 8.58 -5.10 -3.55
CA PRO A 59 7.56 -5.44 -2.57
C PRO A 59 7.59 -6.92 -2.15
N ARG A 60 7.98 -7.85 -3.03
CA ARG A 60 8.09 -9.27 -2.68
C ARG A 60 9.20 -9.51 -1.66
N LYS A 61 10.34 -8.84 -1.84
CA LYS A 61 11.43 -8.89 -0.86
C LYS A 61 11.05 -8.22 0.46
N MET A 62 10.31 -7.10 0.40
CA MET A 62 9.78 -6.45 1.61
C MET A 62 8.79 -7.35 2.35
N ALA A 63 7.91 -8.06 1.64
CA ALA A 63 7.03 -9.07 2.24
C ALA A 63 7.78 -10.13 3.03
N THR A 64 8.89 -10.64 2.48
CA THR A 64 9.76 -11.60 3.19
C THR A 64 10.39 -10.99 4.45
N ILE A 65 10.83 -9.73 4.39
CA ILE A 65 11.43 -9.04 5.55
C ILE A 65 10.38 -8.82 6.64
N LEU A 66 9.19 -8.36 6.27
CA LEU A 66 8.11 -8.12 7.23
C LEU A 66 7.56 -9.42 7.82
N ASN A 67 7.46 -10.49 7.03
CA ASN A 67 7.12 -11.80 7.58
C ASN A 67 8.18 -12.26 8.63
N LYS A 68 9.46 -12.06 8.36
CA LYS A 68 10.52 -12.35 9.35
C LYS A 68 10.39 -11.48 10.60
N LEU A 69 10.07 -10.20 10.44
CA LEU A 69 9.79 -9.33 11.59
C LEU A 69 8.71 -9.95 12.48
N MET A 70 7.58 -10.38 11.89
CA MET A 70 6.48 -10.96 12.66
C MET A 70 6.85 -12.28 13.33
N ILE A 71 7.50 -13.20 12.61
CA ILE A 71 7.71 -14.58 13.04
C ILE A 71 9.01 -14.75 13.82
N GLU A 72 10.13 -14.15 13.35
CA GLU A 72 11.45 -14.39 13.93
C GLU A 72 11.84 -13.35 14.99
N ASN A 73 11.39 -12.11 14.87
CA ASN A 73 11.77 -11.03 15.78
C ASN A 73 10.72 -10.75 16.86
N LEU A 74 9.44 -10.76 16.48
CA LEU A 74 8.31 -10.55 17.40
C LEU A 74 7.71 -11.87 17.91
N GLU A 75 8.16 -13.01 17.36
CA GLU A 75 7.83 -14.37 17.78
C GLU A 75 6.33 -14.70 17.74
N TYR A 76 5.57 -14.04 16.83
CA TYR A 76 4.18 -14.39 16.60
C TYR A 76 4.07 -15.66 15.75
N GLU A 77 3.36 -16.66 16.23
CA GLU A 77 3.11 -17.88 15.45
C GLU A 77 2.29 -17.60 14.18
N ASN A 78 1.30 -16.71 14.29
CA ASN A 78 0.38 -16.34 13.22
C ASN A 78 0.03 -14.87 13.32
N TYR A 79 -0.32 -14.25 12.17
CA TYR A 79 -0.73 -12.85 12.12
C TYR A 79 -1.71 -12.58 10.98
N LEU A 80 -2.34 -11.41 11.03
CA LEU A 80 -3.15 -10.83 9.96
C LEU A 80 -2.37 -9.67 9.34
N ALA A 81 -2.61 -9.39 8.06
CA ALA A 81 -1.96 -8.27 7.39
C ALA A 81 -2.97 -7.38 6.67
N GLN A 82 -2.79 -6.07 6.80
CA GLN A 82 -3.56 -5.07 6.07
C GLN A 82 -2.61 -4.13 5.35
N GLY A 83 -2.99 -3.68 4.15
CA GLY A 83 -2.22 -2.67 3.44
C GLY A 83 -3.02 -1.95 2.36
N GLY A 84 -2.67 -0.67 2.20
CA GLY A 84 -3.00 0.19 1.07
C GLY A 84 -1.78 0.42 0.19
N ASP A 85 -1.95 0.89 -1.02
CA ASP A 85 -0.85 1.22 -1.95
C ASP A 85 0.24 0.11 -2.04
N TRP A 86 1.49 0.43 -1.72
CA TRP A 86 2.57 -0.57 -1.62
C TRP A 86 2.31 -1.58 -0.52
N GLY A 87 1.67 -1.17 0.58
CA GLY A 87 1.24 -2.09 1.63
C GLY A 87 0.29 -3.16 1.10
N ALA A 88 -0.64 -2.82 0.21
CA ALA A 88 -1.50 -3.81 -0.45
C ALA A 88 -0.70 -4.74 -1.37
N THR A 89 0.25 -4.21 -2.13
CA THR A 89 1.15 -5.04 -2.95
C THR A 89 1.97 -6.01 -2.09
N ILE A 90 2.47 -5.55 -0.95
CA ILE A 90 3.23 -6.38 0.01
C ILE A 90 2.30 -7.42 0.66
N ALA A 91 1.07 -7.04 1.06
CA ALA A 91 0.09 -7.98 1.60
C ALA A 91 -0.23 -9.11 0.59
N ASN A 92 -0.33 -8.78 -0.70
CA ASN A 92 -0.52 -9.78 -1.75
C ASN A 92 0.64 -10.79 -1.80
N TRP A 93 1.89 -10.32 -1.71
CA TRP A 93 3.05 -11.19 -1.66
C TRP A 93 3.15 -11.99 -0.35
N ILE A 94 2.76 -11.40 0.78
CA ILE A 94 2.63 -12.12 2.05
C ILE A 94 1.62 -13.26 1.90
N GLY A 95 0.44 -12.98 1.37
CA GLY A 95 -0.59 -14.00 1.15
C GLY A 95 -0.14 -15.11 0.21
N TYR A 96 0.67 -14.78 -0.79
CA TYR A 96 1.18 -15.74 -1.77
C TYR A 96 2.35 -16.58 -1.24
N ASP A 97 3.38 -15.94 -0.69
CA ASP A 97 4.63 -16.61 -0.29
C ASP A 97 4.63 -17.09 1.19
N HIS A 98 3.79 -16.51 2.05
CA HIS A 98 3.85 -16.70 3.51
C HIS A 98 2.49 -17.07 4.14
N SER A 99 1.62 -17.75 3.38
CA SER A 99 0.28 -18.19 3.84
C SER A 99 0.30 -19.16 5.03
N LYS A 100 1.44 -19.74 5.35
CA LYS A 100 1.58 -20.59 6.55
C LYS A 100 1.49 -19.78 7.84
N SER A 101 2.01 -18.56 7.85
CA SER A 101 2.05 -17.67 9.01
C SER A 101 1.01 -16.54 8.92
N CYS A 102 0.77 -15.97 7.75
CA CYS A 102 -0.31 -15.01 7.55
C CYS A 102 -1.64 -15.73 7.31
N LYS A 103 -2.65 -15.47 8.14
CA LYS A 103 -3.93 -16.20 8.09
C LYS A 103 -5.03 -15.51 7.31
N ALA A 104 -4.95 -14.20 7.15
CA ALA A 104 -5.82 -13.44 6.26
C ALA A 104 -5.17 -12.12 5.88
N ILE A 105 -5.58 -11.56 4.74
CA ILE A 105 -5.17 -10.24 4.30
C ILE A 105 -6.37 -9.34 4.07
N HIS A 106 -6.20 -8.04 4.29
CA HIS A 106 -7.13 -7.00 3.90
C HIS A 106 -6.42 -6.00 2.98
N ILE A 107 -7.05 -5.65 1.86
CA ILE A 107 -6.50 -4.70 0.89
C ILE A 107 -7.55 -3.66 0.52
N ASN A 108 -7.14 -2.40 0.36
CA ASN A 108 -8.00 -1.31 -0.10
C ASN A 108 -7.61 -0.78 -1.50
N CYS A 109 -6.62 -1.38 -2.14
CA CYS A 109 -6.34 -1.18 -3.56
C CYS A 109 -5.73 -2.44 -4.19
N LEU A 110 -5.76 -2.55 -5.51
CA LEU A 110 -5.19 -3.70 -6.21
C LEU A 110 -4.24 -3.25 -7.33
N THR A 111 -2.95 -3.35 -7.06
CA THR A 111 -1.89 -3.00 -8.01
C THR A 111 -1.31 -4.18 -8.77
N MET A 112 -1.49 -5.42 -8.25
CA MET A 112 -1.03 -6.64 -8.90
C MET A 112 -1.98 -7.11 -10.01
N ARG A 113 -1.46 -7.88 -10.94
CA ARG A 113 -2.19 -8.39 -12.13
C ARG A 113 -2.03 -9.90 -12.26
N HIS A 114 -3.09 -10.55 -12.71
CA HIS A 114 -3.06 -11.97 -13.07
C HIS A 114 -2.14 -12.16 -14.30
N PRO A 115 -1.28 -13.18 -14.32
CA PRO A 115 -0.34 -13.40 -15.44
C PRO A 115 -1.04 -13.63 -16.80
N ASP A 116 -2.23 -14.23 -16.80
CA ASP A 116 -3.00 -14.49 -18.02
C ASP A 116 -3.81 -13.27 -18.51
N GLY A 117 -3.76 -12.16 -17.78
CA GLY A 117 -4.51 -10.93 -18.14
C GLY A 117 -6.03 -11.09 -18.10
N PRO A 118 -6.77 -10.20 -18.81
CA PRO A 118 -8.22 -10.25 -18.95
C PRO A 118 -8.69 -11.50 -19.69
N GLN A 119 -9.84 -12.07 -19.30
CA GLN A 119 -10.44 -13.25 -19.93
C GLN A 119 -11.89 -13.02 -20.37
N THR A 120 -12.49 -11.90 -19.99
CA THR A 120 -13.85 -11.52 -20.39
C THR A 120 -13.85 -10.13 -21.02
N LYS A 121 -14.87 -9.85 -21.82
CA LYS A 121 -15.06 -8.51 -22.44
C LYS A 121 -15.08 -7.39 -21.39
N GLN A 122 -15.72 -7.61 -20.25
CA GLN A 122 -15.77 -6.64 -19.16
C GLN A 122 -14.36 -6.36 -18.58
N GLU A 123 -13.55 -7.40 -18.44
CA GLU A 123 -12.16 -7.28 -17.97
C GLU A 123 -11.27 -6.56 -18.99
N GLU A 124 -11.49 -6.82 -20.30
CA GLU A 124 -10.77 -6.12 -21.37
C GLU A 124 -11.12 -4.63 -21.41
N GLU A 125 -12.41 -4.28 -21.31
CA GLU A 125 -12.89 -2.90 -21.26
C GLU A 125 -12.33 -2.15 -20.02
N TRP A 126 -12.32 -2.80 -18.85
CA TRP A 126 -11.67 -2.26 -17.66
C TRP A 126 -10.17 -2.03 -17.90
N GLN A 127 -9.46 -3.01 -18.46
CA GLN A 127 -8.02 -2.88 -18.71
C GLN A 127 -7.70 -1.74 -19.68
N GLN A 128 -8.57 -1.49 -20.69
CA GLN A 128 -8.42 -0.37 -21.62
C GLN A 128 -8.58 0.97 -20.89
N ARG A 129 -9.65 1.14 -20.09
CA ARG A 129 -9.84 2.36 -19.28
C ARG A 129 -8.67 2.59 -18.33
N PHE A 130 -8.28 1.56 -17.59
CA PHE A 130 -7.12 1.61 -16.71
C PHE A 130 -5.85 2.09 -17.45
N ASN A 131 -5.57 1.56 -18.63
CA ASN A 131 -4.38 1.96 -19.40
C ASN A 131 -4.45 3.42 -19.86
N GLN A 132 -5.63 3.90 -20.25
CA GLN A 132 -5.85 5.30 -20.65
C GLN A 132 -5.61 6.25 -19.48
N ASP A 133 -6.17 5.95 -18.31
CA ASP A 133 -6.00 6.76 -17.10
C ASP A 133 -4.54 6.85 -16.65
N GLN A 134 -3.80 5.76 -16.80
CA GLN A 134 -2.38 5.71 -16.43
C GLN A 134 -1.50 6.63 -17.28
N ILE A 135 -1.85 6.96 -18.51
CA ILE A 135 -1.03 7.82 -19.40
C ILE A 135 -0.73 9.18 -18.76
N MET A 136 -1.74 9.78 -18.12
CA MET A 136 -1.59 11.07 -17.46
C MET A 136 -1.04 10.97 -16.02
N GLN A 137 -1.20 9.83 -15.39
CA GLN A 137 -0.84 9.64 -13.97
C GLN A 137 0.56 9.05 -13.77
N ASP A 138 1.20 8.50 -14.81
CA ASP A 138 2.38 7.64 -14.69
C ASP A 138 3.73 8.37 -14.59
N GLY A 139 3.78 9.68 -14.78
CA GLY A 139 5.03 10.42 -14.81
C GLY A 139 5.92 10.17 -13.59
N TYR A 140 5.36 10.32 -12.39
CA TYR A 140 6.06 10.09 -11.12
C TYR A 140 6.55 8.64 -11.00
N ARG A 141 5.67 7.69 -11.33
CA ARG A 141 5.95 6.24 -11.21
C ARG A 141 7.06 5.83 -12.18
N THR A 142 6.99 6.28 -13.42
CA THR A 142 8.01 6.00 -14.43
C THR A 142 9.37 6.56 -14.01
N GLN A 143 9.40 7.80 -13.52
CA GLN A 143 10.62 8.43 -13.00
C GLN A 143 11.21 7.61 -11.84
N GLN A 144 10.39 7.25 -10.85
CA GLN A 144 10.82 6.49 -9.68
C GLN A 144 11.19 5.03 -10.00
N ALA A 145 10.55 4.43 -11.03
CA ALA A 145 10.87 3.06 -11.47
C ALA A 145 12.08 2.95 -12.38
N THR A 146 12.58 4.05 -12.92
CA THR A 146 13.69 4.04 -13.91
C THR A 146 14.92 4.77 -13.44
N LYS A 147 14.77 5.97 -12.90
CA LYS A 147 15.86 6.88 -12.50
C LYS A 147 15.59 7.53 -11.14
N PRO A 148 15.30 6.75 -10.05
CA PRO A 148 14.97 7.30 -8.74
C PRO A 148 16.09 8.18 -8.19
N GLN A 149 17.33 7.83 -8.39
CA GLN A 149 18.50 8.56 -7.90
C GLN A 149 18.59 9.97 -8.50
N THR A 150 18.28 10.13 -9.78
CA THR A 150 18.34 11.45 -10.45
C THR A 150 17.37 12.44 -9.83
N LEU A 151 16.12 11.99 -9.57
CA LEU A 151 15.11 12.78 -8.89
C LEU A 151 15.54 13.14 -7.46
N SER A 152 16.14 12.18 -6.77
CA SER A 152 16.50 12.31 -5.36
C SER A 152 17.53 13.40 -5.08
N TYR A 153 18.45 13.67 -5.98
CA TYR A 153 19.43 14.75 -5.80
C TYR A 153 18.75 16.12 -5.61
N GLY A 154 17.75 16.45 -6.44
CA GLY A 154 17.01 17.70 -6.31
C GLY A 154 16.07 17.70 -5.09
N MET A 155 15.43 16.57 -4.80
CA MET A 155 14.46 16.48 -3.73
C MET A 155 15.10 16.50 -2.33
N MET A 156 16.24 15.82 -2.16
CA MET A 156 16.90 15.72 -0.85
C MET A 156 17.43 17.06 -0.31
N ASP A 157 17.66 18.03 -1.18
CA ASP A 157 18.07 19.38 -0.81
C ASP A 157 16.91 20.37 -0.70
N SER A 158 15.68 19.93 -1.04
CA SER A 158 14.52 20.83 -1.12
C SER A 158 13.34 20.28 -0.32
N PRO A 159 13.16 20.66 0.95
CA PRO A 159 11.95 20.31 1.70
C PRO A 159 10.65 20.72 1.01
N VAL A 160 10.64 21.86 0.33
CA VAL A 160 9.48 22.32 -0.44
C VAL A 160 9.28 21.48 -1.71
N GLY A 161 10.34 20.97 -2.31
CA GLY A 161 10.25 20.03 -3.44
C GLY A 161 9.62 18.69 -3.00
N ILE A 162 10.07 18.16 -1.86
CA ILE A 162 9.46 16.95 -1.25
C ILE A 162 7.98 17.22 -0.93
N ALA A 163 7.66 18.36 -0.32
CA ALA A 163 6.29 18.71 0.01
C ALA A 163 5.40 18.79 -1.24
N ALA A 164 5.84 19.47 -2.29
CA ALA A 164 5.09 19.60 -3.53
C ALA A 164 4.85 18.21 -4.19
N TRP A 165 5.89 17.36 -4.23
CA TRP A 165 5.82 16.02 -4.81
C TRP A 165 4.87 15.07 -4.07
N ILE A 166 4.78 15.20 -2.75
CA ILE A 166 3.90 14.40 -1.89
C ILE A 166 2.47 14.97 -1.90
N ILE A 167 2.30 16.28 -1.66
CA ILE A 167 0.97 16.89 -1.52
C ILE A 167 0.17 16.78 -2.82
N GLU A 168 0.81 16.87 -3.98
CA GLU A 168 0.13 16.70 -5.26
C GLU A 168 -0.57 15.33 -5.33
N LYS A 169 0.07 14.25 -4.79
CA LYS A 169 -0.54 12.92 -4.75
C LYS A 169 -1.61 12.81 -3.65
N MET A 170 -1.36 13.37 -2.48
CA MET A 170 -2.36 13.44 -1.41
C MET A 170 -3.62 14.18 -1.87
N TYR A 171 -3.46 15.23 -2.69
CA TYR A 171 -4.58 15.96 -3.28
C TYR A 171 -5.30 15.14 -4.34
N SER A 172 -4.58 14.60 -5.32
CA SER A 172 -5.19 13.98 -6.51
C SER A 172 -5.77 12.60 -6.28
N TRP A 173 -5.37 11.90 -5.19
CA TRP A 173 -5.81 10.53 -4.89
C TRP A 173 -6.76 10.44 -3.69
N SER A 174 -7.28 11.56 -3.22
CA SER A 174 -8.20 11.61 -2.07
C SER A 174 -9.61 12.02 -2.49
N ASP A 175 -10.59 11.58 -1.70
CA ASP A 175 -12.00 11.96 -1.83
C ASP A 175 -12.24 13.35 -1.22
N LEU A 176 -11.86 14.39 -1.96
CA LEU A 176 -11.92 15.76 -1.48
C LEU A 176 -13.32 16.36 -1.63
N LYS A 177 -13.80 17.04 -0.59
CA LYS A 177 -14.98 17.88 -0.69
C LYS A 177 -14.59 19.25 -1.22
N ASP A 178 -15.29 19.72 -2.25
CA ASP A 178 -15.11 21.05 -2.87
C ASP A 178 -13.64 21.32 -3.30
N ASN A 179 -12.93 20.29 -3.75
CA ASN A 179 -11.49 20.34 -4.07
C ASN A 179 -10.61 20.90 -2.94
N ASN A 180 -11.04 20.76 -1.70
CA ASN A 180 -10.31 21.24 -0.53
C ASN A 180 -9.61 20.08 0.17
N ILE A 181 -8.27 20.07 0.16
CA ILE A 181 -7.47 19.04 0.83
C ILE A 181 -7.69 19.00 2.34
N GLU A 182 -8.01 20.14 2.96
CA GLU A 182 -8.31 20.24 4.39
C GLU A 182 -9.66 19.60 4.75
N SER A 183 -10.47 19.20 3.77
CA SER A 183 -11.67 18.38 4.01
C SER A 183 -11.36 16.94 4.46
N VAL A 184 -10.13 16.49 4.22
CA VAL A 184 -9.65 15.13 4.55
C VAL A 184 -8.48 15.17 5.53
N TYR A 185 -7.51 16.08 5.32
CA TYR A 185 -6.29 16.15 6.11
C TYR A 185 -6.17 17.49 6.83
N SER A 186 -5.78 17.48 8.10
CA SER A 186 -5.29 18.70 8.72
C SER A 186 -3.91 19.07 8.14
N LYS A 187 -3.55 20.36 8.19
CA LYS A 187 -2.21 20.82 7.79
C LYS A 187 -1.12 20.12 8.58
N ASP A 188 -1.34 19.89 9.87
CA ASP A 188 -0.38 19.20 10.74
C ASP A 188 -0.18 17.76 10.35
N ALA A 189 -1.23 17.03 9.93
CA ALA A 189 -1.12 15.66 9.43
C ALA A 189 -0.30 15.60 8.11
N LEU A 190 -0.57 16.52 7.19
CA LEU A 190 0.20 16.62 5.93
C LEU A 190 1.67 16.95 6.22
N LEU A 191 1.93 17.93 7.08
CA LEU A 191 3.29 18.31 7.47
C LEU A 191 4.00 17.20 8.23
N ALA A 192 3.32 16.49 9.13
CA ALA A 192 3.89 15.35 9.85
C ALA A 192 4.36 14.25 8.86
N ASN A 193 3.53 13.91 7.88
CA ASN A 193 3.92 12.94 6.85
C ASN A 193 5.13 13.40 6.03
N ILE A 194 5.15 14.65 5.59
CA ILE A 194 6.28 15.24 4.86
C ILE A 194 7.54 15.23 5.71
N MET A 195 7.43 15.63 6.99
CA MET A 195 8.56 15.70 7.92
C MET A 195 9.18 14.32 8.18
N VAL A 196 8.41 13.23 8.13
CA VAL A 196 8.99 11.88 8.18
C VAL A 196 10.04 11.71 7.08
N TYR A 197 9.74 12.07 5.84
CA TYR A 197 10.69 11.98 4.72
C TYR A 197 11.89 12.94 4.84
N VAL A 198 11.62 14.17 5.26
CA VAL A 198 12.64 15.23 5.36
C VAL A 198 13.65 14.93 6.48
N VAL A 199 13.16 14.68 7.70
CA VAL A 199 14.01 14.50 8.89
C VAL A 199 14.80 13.20 8.81
N THR A 200 14.16 12.12 8.37
CA THR A 200 14.83 10.82 8.21
C THR A 200 15.67 10.74 6.95
N LYS A 201 15.56 11.72 6.03
CA LYS A 201 16.25 11.73 4.73
C LYS A 201 15.98 10.45 3.91
N THR A 202 14.73 9.97 3.89
CA THR A 202 14.35 8.71 3.24
C THR A 202 13.64 8.89 1.91
N PHE A 203 13.44 10.10 1.40
CA PHE A 203 12.82 10.30 0.10
C PHE A 203 13.47 9.42 -0.99
N ASN A 204 14.80 9.42 -1.07
CA ASN A 204 15.53 8.59 -2.04
C ASN A 204 15.20 7.10 -1.89
N THR A 205 15.42 6.54 -0.72
CA THR A 205 15.27 5.10 -0.50
C THR A 205 13.82 4.63 -0.56
N ALA A 206 12.88 5.49 -0.23
CA ALA A 206 11.45 5.23 -0.37
C ALA A 206 11.02 5.08 -1.84
N THR A 207 11.63 5.83 -2.77
CA THR A 207 11.35 5.68 -4.21
C THR A 207 11.91 4.40 -4.80
N TRP A 208 12.85 3.74 -4.13
CA TRP A 208 13.50 2.53 -4.63
C TRP A 208 12.56 1.33 -4.75
N ILE A 209 11.46 1.31 -4.03
CA ILE A 209 10.46 0.23 -4.16
C ILE A 209 9.90 0.12 -5.59
N TYR A 210 9.76 1.24 -6.29
CA TYR A 210 9.31 1.27 -7.69
C TYR A 210 10.31 0.59 -8.63
N TYR A 211 11.60 0.91 -8.47
CA TYR A 211 12.68 0.27 -9.21
C TYR A 211 12.78 -1.21 -8.83
N GLY A 212 12.76 -1.53 -7.53
CA GLY A 212 12.80 -2.90 -7.03
C GLY A 212 11.66 -3.76 -7.55
N ARG A 213 10.42 -3.23 -7.62
CA ARG A 213 9.30 -3.95 -8.24
C ARG A 213 9.56 -4.28 -9.71
N ARG A 214 10.13 -3.35 -10.46
CA ARG A 214 10.50 -3.61 -11.86
C ARG A 214 11.50 -4.76 -11.97
N GLU A 215 12.52 -4.79 -11.13
CA GLU A 215 13.51 -5.87 -11.08
C GLU A 215 12.91 -7.21 -10.62
N GLU A 216 11.83 -7.19 -9.84
CA GLU A 216 11.08 -8.38 -9.40
C GLU A 216 10.04 -8.87 -10.42
N GLY A 217 9.97 -8.32 -11.64
CA GLY A 217 9.03 -8.73 -12.69
C GLY A 217 7.81 -7.82 -12.88
N GLY A 218 7.74 -6.68 -12.19
CA GLY A 218 6.71 -5.66 -12.41
C GLY A 218 5.41 -5.91 -11.65
N ARG A 219 4.28 -5.71 -12.34
CA ARG A 219 2.93 -5.80 -11.75
C ARG A 219 2.33 -7.20 -11.77
N PHE A 220 2.91 -8.12 -12.53
CA PHE A 220 2.31 -9.43 -12.71
C PHE A 220 2.80 -10.42 -11.66
N PHE A 221 1.91 -11.29 -11.23
CA PHE A 221 2.32 -12.50 -10.55
C PHE A 221 3.11 -13.40 -11.50
N PRO A 222 3.92 -14.36 -11.00
CA PRO A 222 4.64 -15.31 -11.84
C PRO A 222 3.71 -16.09 -12.79
N LYS A 223 4.22 -16.60 -13.91
CA LYS A 223 3.43 -17.39 -14.87
C LYS A 223 2.80 -18.64 -14.24
N GLU A 224 3.48 -19.24 -13.27
CA GLU A 224 3.02 -20.38 -12.48
C GLU A 224 2.14 -20.00 -11.29
N PHE A 225 1.62 -18.78 -11.28
CA PHE A 225 0.81 -18.25 -10.18
C PHE A 225 -0.35 -19.18 -9.83
N LYS A 226 -0.49 -19.43 -8.54
CA LYS A 226 -1.65 -20.08 -7.96
C LYS A 226 -2.42 -19.06 -7.14
N LYS A 227 -3.74 -19.19 -7.15
CA LYS A 227 -4.63 -18.33 -6.37
C LYS A 227 -4.18 -18.25 -4.91
N ILE A 228 -4.27 -17.06 -4.33
CA ILE A 228 -4.05 -16.85 -2.90
C ILE A 228 -5.26 -17.40 -2.14
N GLU A 229 -5.05 -18.49 -1.41
CA GLU A 229 -6.13 -19.26 -0.79
C GLU A 229 -6.52 -18.76 0.61
N ILE A 230 -5.67 -18.00 1.28
CA ILE A 230 -6.03 -17.42 2.58
C ILE A 230 -7.18 -16.43 2.41
N PRO A 231 -8.06 -16.29 3.43
CA PRO A 231 -9.15 -15.33 3.41
C PRO A 231 -8.64 -13.93 3.05
N THR A 232 -9.30 -13.30 2.09
CA THR A 232 -8.96 -11.96 1.65
C THR A 232 -10.18 -11.06 1.74
N ALA A 233 -10.06 -9.95 2.48
CA ALA A 233 -11.03 -8.88 2.51
C ALA A 233 -10.60 -7.73 1.59
N ALA A 234 -11.55 -7.11 0.89
CA ALA A 234 -11.32 -5.97 0.03
C ALA A 234 -12.28 -4.83 0.36
N ALA A 235 -11.75 -3.62 0.54
CA ALA A 235 -12.52 -2.38 0.65
C ALA A 235 -12.33 -1.56 -0.63
N ILE A 236 -13.43 -1.33 -1.35
CA ILE A 236 -13.44 -0.65 -2.64
C ILE A 236 -13.89 0.80 -2.42
N PHE A 237 -12.96 1.73 -2.56
CA PHE A 237 -13.24 3.15 -2.39
C PHE A 237 -13.58 3.82 -3.73
N PRO A 238 -14.61 4.69 -3.79
CA PRO A 238 -15.08 5.28 -5.04
C PRO A 238 -14.09 6.26 -5.68
N SER A 239 -13.25 6.91 -4.88
CA SER A 239 -12.23 7.87 -5.34
C SER A 239 -10.81 7.29 -5.28
N GLU A 240 -10.67 5.96 -5.46
CA GLU A 240 -9.36 5.33 -5.62
C GLU A 240 -8.67 5.84 -6.88
N MET A 241 -7.34 6.03 -6.82
CA MET A 241 -6.52 6.53 -7.94
C MET A 241 -6.60 5.66 -9.21
N SER A 242 -7.06 4.45 -9.08
CA SER A 242 -7.21 3.48 -10.18
C SER A 242 -8.47 2.65 -9.97
N GLU A 243 -9.28 2.54 -11.02
CA GLU A 243 -10.46 1.68 -11.01
C GLU A 243 -10.11 0.23 -10.63
N TRP A 244 -10.83 -0.34 -9.69
CA TRP A 244 -10.72 -1.75 -9.37
C TRP A 244 -11.12 -2.62 -10.56
N PRO A 245 -10.42 -3.76 -10.77
CA PRO A 245 -10.86 -4.71 -11.78
C PRO A 245 -12.22 -5.31 -11.41
N PRO A 246 -12.97 -5.82 -12.41
CA PRO A 246 -14.21 -6.56 -12.15
C PRO A 246 -14.00 -7.69 -11.15
N ARG A 247 -15.01 -7.99 -10.35
CA ARG A 247 -14.97 -9.03 -9.33
C ARG A 247 -14.48 -10.38 -9.90
N SER A 248 -14.90 -10.74 -11.11
CA SER A 248 -14.47 -11.96 -11.78
C SER A 248 -12.95 -12.05 -11.96
N TYR A 249 -12.29 -10.92 -12.25
CA TYR A 249 -10.84 -10.84 -12.35
C TYR A 249 -10.17 -11.05 -10.99
N VAL A 250 -10.70 -10.42 -9.94
CA VAL A 250 -10.14 -10.50 -8.58
C VAL A 250 -10.30 -11.89 -8.00
N ASP A 251 -11.43 -12.54 -8.23
CA ASP A 251 -11.71 -13.91 -7.75
C ASP A 251 -10.77 -14.98 -8.35
N ARG A 252 -10.12 -14.69 -9.50
CA ARG A 252 -9.06 -15.55 -10.03
C ARG A 252 -7.75 -15.45 -9.26
N MET A 253 -7.56 -14.33 -8.54
CA MET A 253 -6.31 -14.05 -7.82
C MET A 253 -6.41 -14.35 -6.32
N PHE A 254 -7.58 -14.16 -5.72
CA PHE A 254 -7.78 -14.20 -4.26
C PHE A 254 -9.01 -15.01 -3.86
N ASN A 255 -8.93 -15.61 -2.69
CA ASN A 255 -10.09 -16.15 -1.98
C ASN A 255 -10.81 -15.00 -1.26
N ILE A 256 -11.65 -14.25 -2.00
CA ILE A 256 -12.37 -13.10 -1.46
C ILE A 256 -13.51 -13.56 -0.56
N THR A 257 -13.34 -13.38 0.75
CA THR A 257 -14.35 -13.69 1.77
C THR A 257 -15.18 -12.48 2.19
N GLN A 258 -14.65 -11.27 1.97
CA GLN A 258 -15.38 -10.02 2.19
C GLN A 258 -15.08 -9.03 1.08
N TRP A 259 -16.14 -8.44 0.53
CA TRP A 259 -16.08 -7.39 -0.48
C TRP A 259 -16.98 -6.25 -0.06
N THR A 260 -16.39 -5.10 0.26
CA THR A 260 -17.14 -3.96 0.77
C THR A 260 -16.97 -2.77 -0.18
N GLU A 261 -18.07 -2.36 -0.81
CA GLU A 261 -18.12 -1.11 -1.55
C GLU A 261 -18.34 0.03 -0.56
N MET A 262 -17.36 0.89 -0.45
CA MET A 262 -17.37 1.99 0.52
C MET A 262 -18.16 3.16 -0.05
N PRO A 263 -18.95 3.87 0.79
CA PRO A 263 -19.80 4.98 0.31
C PRO A 263 -19.00 6.22 -0.08
N ARG A 264 -17.77 6.34 0.42
CA ARG A 264 -16.84 7.44 0.17
C ARG A 264 -15.41 7.01 0.53
N GLY A 265 -14.46 7.84 0.19
CA GLY A 265 -13.03 7.62 0.44
C GLY A 265 -12.23 7.47 -0.84
N GLY A 266 -10.94 7.67 -0.74
CA GLY A 266 -9.97 7.56 -1.82
C GLY A 266 -8.81 6.63 -1.47
N HIS A 267 -7.68 6.84 -2.10
CA HIS A 267 -6.50 5.97 -2.01
C HIS A 267 -5.96 5.81 -0.58
N PHE A 268 -6.05 6.87 0.22
CA PHE A 268 -5.53 6.91 1.60
C PHE A 268 -6.63 6.77 2.66
N ALA A 269 -7.77 6.15 2.34
CA ALA A 269 -8.90 5.95 3.25
C ALA A 269 -8.75 4.68 4.09
#